data_b33a7499eca9e2ac14568e04ab0d4614
#
_entry.id   b33a7499eca9e2ac14568e04ab0d4614
#
_cell.length_a   1.000
_cell.length_b   1.000
_cell.length_c   1.000
_cell.angle_alpha   90.00
_cell.angle_beta   90.00
_cell.angle_gamma   90.00
#
_symmetry.space_group_name_H-M   'P 1'
#
loop_
_entity.id
_entity.type
_entity.pdbx_description
1 polymer ?
#
loop_
_entity_poly.entity_id
_entity_poly.type
_entity_poly.pdbx_seq_one_letter_code
_entity_poly.pdbx_strand_id
1 'polypeptide(L)'
;MKVDLIITTYNRPDALACVLHSVKRQTVLPQQVIIADDGSGAITRDLIKKFQQEFPVVLIHSWHEDDGFRAAESRNLALSKVKSEYVIIIDGDIVLEKHFVEDHLHHAKAGHF
;
A
#
# COMPACT_ATOMS: atom_id res chain seq x y z
N MET A 1 -3.78 -17.32 -6.66
CA MET A 1 -4.23 -16.49 -5.52
C MET A 1 -3.82 -15.05 -5.77
N LYS A 2 -4.73 -14.12 -5.53
CA LYS A 2 -4.48 -12.68 -5.69
C LYS A 2 -4.30 -12.03 -4.33
N VAL A 3 -3.50 -10.97 -4.28
CA VAL A 3 -3.21 -10.24 -3.05
C VAL A 3 -3.35 -8.75 -3.30
N ASP A 4 -3.94 -8.04 -2.34
CA ASP A 4 -3.93 -6.59 -2.29
C ASP A 4 -2.88 -6.15 -1.27
N LEU A 5 -2.20 -5.04 -1.55
CA LEU A 5 -1.20 -4.47 -0.66
C LEU A 5 -1.72 -3.16 -0.09
N ILE A 6 -1.73 -3.04 1.24
CA ILE A 6 -2.06 -1.79 1.93
C ILE A 6 -0.78 -1.19 2.49
N ILE A 7 -0.56 0.07 2.21
CA ILE A 7 0.58 0.84 2.72
C ILE A 7 0.04 1.96 3.61
N THR A 8 0.43 1.98 4.88
CA THR A 8 0.02 3.06 5.79
C THR A 8 0.98 4.23 5.67
N THR A 9 0.46 5.45 5.71
CA THR A 9 1.30 6.66 5.64
C THR A 9 0.65 7.84 6.36
N TYR A 10 1.50 8.77 6.77
CA TYR A 10 1.09 10.08 7.27
C TYR A 10 2.24 11.08 7.10
N ASN A 11 2.05 12.04 6.18
CA ASN A 11 3.00 13.16 5.94
C ASN A 11 4.48 12.73 5.81
N ARG A 12 4.72 11.62 5.13
CA ARG A 12 6.06 11.10 4.85
C ARG A 12 6.21 10.81 3.34
N PRO A 13 6.16 11.85 2.48
CA PRO A 13 6.21 11.62 1.03
C PRO A 13 7.55 11.01 0.58
N ASP A 14 8.66 11.37 1.23
CA ASP A 14 9.97 10.81 0.92
C ASP A 14 10.03 9.29 1.15
N ALA A 15 9.57 8.85 2.31
CA ALA A 15 9.54 7.43 2.64
C ALA A 15 8.55 6.69 1.74
N LEU A 16 7.36 7.25 1.53
CA LEU A 16 6.34 6.64 0.68
C LEU A 16 6.82 6.46 -0.75
N ALA A 17 7.53 7.45 -1.30
CA ALA A 17 8.09 7.32 -2.65
C ALA A 17 9.03 6.12 -2.77
N CYS A 18 9.90 5.92 -1.78
CA CYS A 18 10.81 4.77 -1.75
C CYS A 18 10.06 3.44 -1.71
N VAL A 19 9.01 3.36 -0.89
CA VAL A 19 8.19 2.16 -0.78
C VAL A 19 7.48 1.89 -2.11
N LEU A 20 6.87 2.89 -2.72
CA LEU A 20 6.16 2.73 -3.99
C LEU A 20 7.11 2.30 -5.12
N HIS A 21 8.33 2.81 -5.16
CA HIS A 21 9.34 2.34 -6.11
C HIS A 21 9.69 0.87 -5.87
N SER A 22 9.78 0.43 -4.61
CA SER A 22 10.06 -0.98 -4.30
C SER A 22 8.91 -1.90 -4.71
N VAL A 23 7.67 -1.42 -4.64
CA VAL A 23 6.50 -2.17 -5.12
C VAL A 23 6.55 -2.34 -6.63
N LYS A 24 6.93 -1.29 -7.36
CA LYS A 24 7.04 -1.37 -8.82
C LYS A 24 8.06 -2.42 -9.29
N ARG A 25 9.07 -2.72 -8.45
CA ARG A 25 10.13 -3.66 -8.79
C ARG A 25 9.85 -5.09 -8.33
N GLN A 26 8.67 -5.36 -7.77
CA GLN A 26 8.33 -6.71 -7.32
C GLN A 26 8.30 -7.71 -8.48
N THR A 27 8.83 -8.91 -8.26
CA THR A 27 8.79 -10.00 -9.24
C THR A 27 7.37 -10.45 -9.52
N VAL A 28 6.51 -10.39 -8.51
CA VAL A 28 5.06 -10.60 -8.63
C VAL A 28 4.37 -9.36 -8.09
N LEU A 29 3.57 -8.71 -8.92
CA LEU A 29 2.85 -7.50 -8.52
C LEU A 29 1.58 -7.86 -7.75
N PRO A 30 1.19 -7.02 -6.74
CA PRO A 30 -0.12 -7.18 -6.14
C PRO A 30 -1.23 -6.87 -7.15
N GLN A 31 -2.44 -7.30 -6.86
CA GLN A 31 -3.62 -7.02 -7.69
C GLN A 31 -3.91 -5.53 -7.73
N GLN A 32 -3.81 -4.89 -6.58
CA GLN A 32 -3.89 -3.43 -6.45
C GLN A 32 -3.15 -3.00 -5.19
N VAL A 33 -2.83 -1.71 -5.11
CA VAL A 33 -2.18 -1.10 -3.95
C VAL A 33 -3.11 -0.04 -3.40
N ILE A 34 -3.33 -0.07 -2.08
CA ILE A 34 -4.18 0.90 -1.39
C ILE A 34 -3.31 1.64 -0.39
N ILE A 35 -3.22 2.95 -0.52
CA ILE A 35 -2.49 3.78 0.43
C ILE A 35 -3.47 4.23 1.52
N ALA A 36 -3.29 3.69 2.72
CA ALA A 36 -4.07 4.06 3.89
C ALA A 36 -3.44 5.31 4.51
N ASP A 37 -3.98 6.47 4.16
CA ASP A 37 -3.43 7.77 4.50
C ASP A 37 -4.23 8.41 5.64
N ASP A 38 -3.57 8.65 6.75
CA ASP A 38 -4.17 9.20 7.97
C ASP A 38 -4.22 10.74 7.95
N GLY A 39 -4.53 11.34 6.81
CA GLY A 39 -4.76 12.77 6.71
C GLY A 39 -3.57 13.59 6.25
N SER A 40 -2.70 13.04 5.41
CA SER A 40 -1.56 13.78 4.85
C SER A 40 -2.01 15.01 4.05
N GLY A 41 -1.12 15.99 3.98
CA GLY A 41 -1.35 17.22 3.23
C GLY A 41 -1.10 17.11 1.74
N ALA A 42 -1.07 18.26 1.07
CA ALA A 42 -1.02 18.37 -0.39
C ALA A 42 0.21 17.74 -1.03
N ILE A 43 1.37 17.82 -0.38
CA ILE A 43 2.62 17.28 -0.95
C ILE A 43 2.52 15.77 -1.14
N THR A 44 2.01 15.06 -0.14
CA THR A 44 1.79 13.61 -0.22
C THR A 44 0.72 13.28 -1.25
N ARG A 45 -0.38 14.01 -1.25
CA ARG A 45 -1.46 13.83 -2.23
C ARG A 45 -0.94 13.97 -3.67
N ASP A 46 -0.15 15.00 -3.94
CA ASP A 46 0.36 15.26 -5.28
C ASP A 46 1.36 14.18 -5.70
N LEU A 47 2.18 13.70 -4.77
CA LEU A 47 3.09 12.58 -5.02
C LEU A 47 2.31 11.32 -5.43
N ILE A 48 1.25 11.00 -4.71
CA ILE A 48 0.44 9.81 -5.01
C ILE A 48 -0.22 9.94 -6.38
N LYS A 49 -0.75 11.13 -6.72
CA LYS A 49 -1.34 11.38 -8.03
C LYS A 49 -0.33 11.13 -9.15
N LYS A 50 0.91 11.57 -8.95
CA LYS A 50 1.97 11.36 -9.93
C LYS A 50 2.27 9.87 -10.12
N PHE A 51 2.35 9.11 -9.04
CA PHE A 51 2.54 7.66 -9.13
C PHE A 51 1.36 6.96 -9.79
N GLN A 52 0.13 7.42 -9.56
CA GLN A 52 -1.07 6.82 -10.16
C GLN A 52 -1.03 6.85 -11.69
N GLN A 53 -0.38 7.85 -12.28
CA GLN A 53 -0.32 8.02 -13.74
C GLN A 53 0.51 6.95 -14.43
N GLU A 54 1.50 6.38 -13.74
CA GLU A 54 2.45 5.44 -14.36
C GLU A 54 2.62 4.14 -13.57
N PHE A 55 1.79 3.91 -12.54
CA PHE A 55 1.92 2.72 -11.71
C PHE A 55 1.44 1.48 -12.48
N PRO A 56 2.14 0.33 -12.35
CA PRO A 56 1.80 -0.88 -13.13
C PRO A 56 0.50 -1.55 -12.74
N VAL A 57 -0.04 -1.24 -11.57
CA VAL A 57 -1.34 -1.74 -11.10
C VAL A 57 -2.16 -0.57 -10.57
N VAL A 58 -3.44 -0.82 -10.27
CA VAL A 58 -4.30 0.22 -9.70
C VAL A 58 -3.73 0.66 -8.35
N LEU A 59 -3.57 1.97 -8.19
CA LEU A 59 -3.10 2.59 -6.96
C LEU A 59 -4.23 3.47 -6.41
N ILE A 60 -4.74 3.11 -5.24
CA ILE A 60 -5.86 3.81 -4.61
C ILE A 60 -5.34 4.65 -3.46
N HIS A 61 -5.73 5.92 -3.42
CA HIS A 61 -5.43 6.80 -2.28
C HIS A 61 -6.64 6.82 -1.35
N SER A 62 -6.57 6.05 -0.27
CA SER A 62 -7.60 6.01 0.77
C SER A 62 -7.25 7.06 1.83
N TRP A 63 -7.88 8.23 1.73
CA TRP A 63 -7.59 9.37 2.58
C TRP A 63 -8.79 9.73 3.44
N HIS A 64 -8.55 10.14 4.67
CA HIS A 64 -9.54 10.81 5.50
C HIS A 64 -8.91 12.04 6.14
N GLU A 65 -9.75 12.94 6.62
CA GLU A 65 -9.30 14.17 7.23
C GLU A 65 -8.41 13.90 8.45
N ASP A 66 -7.36 14.74 8.61
CA ASP A 66 -6.48 14.66 9.76
C ASP A 66 -7.23 15.12 11.01
N ASP A 67 -7.60 14.19 11.86
CA ASP A 67 -8.35 14.43 13.09
C ASP A 67 -7.64 13.71 14.25
N GLY A 68 -6.34 13.99 14.38
CA GLY A 68 -5.48 13.30 15.32
C GLY A 68 -5.03 11.93 14.79
N PHE A 69 -4.33 11.18 15.62
CA PHE A 69 -3.78 9.87 15.23
C PHE A 69 -4.90 8.83 15.19
N ARG A 70 -5.26 8.38 13.99
CA ARG A 70 -6.34 7.41 13.75
C ARG A 70 -5.91 6.27 12.83
N ALA A 71 -4.75 5.69 13.12
CA ALA A 71 -4.17 4.64 12.28
C ALA A 71 -5.11 3.45 12.09
N ALA A 72 -5.82 3.04 13.14
CA ALA A 72 -6.75 1.92 13.08
C ALA A 72 -7.93 2.22 12.14
N GLU A 73 -8.49 3.44 12.21
CA GLU A 73 -9.59 3.84 11.33
C GLU A 73 -9.13 3.96 9.88
N SER A 74 -7.92 4.48 9.67
CA SER A 74 -7.32 4.58 8.33
C SER A 74 -7.15 3.20 7.70
N ARG A 75 -6.64 2.22 8.46
CA ARG A 75 -6.50 0.84 7.99
C ARG A 75 -7.87 0.21 7.70
N ASN A 76 -8.86 0.43 8.57
CA ASN A 76 -10.20 -0.11 8.37
C ASN A 76 -10.84 0.45 7.11
N LEU A 77 -10.67 1.74 6.85
CA LEU A 77 -11.17 2.34 5.62
C LEU A 77 -10.50 1.75 4.39
N ALA A 78 -9.18 1.54 4.44
CA ALA A 78 -8.45 0.90 3.35
C ALA A 78 -8.90 -0.54 3.13
N LEU A 79 -9.12 -1.30 4.23
CA LEU A 79 -9.60 -2.68 4.16
C LEU A 79 -10.95 -2.78 3.45
N SER A 80 -11.81 -1.77 3.57
CA SER A 80 -13.09 -1.74 2.87
C SER A 80 -12.95 -1.70 1.35
N LYS A 81 -11.78 -1.36 0.84
CA LYS A 81 -11.49 -1.25 -0.59
C LYS A 81 -10.77 -2.49 -1.15
N VAL A 82 -10.46 -3.47 -0.30
CA VAL A 82 -9.77 -4.70 -0.70
C VAL A 82 -10.69 -5.54 -1.57
N LYS A 83 -10.13 -6.08 -2.66
CA LYS A 83 -10.86 -6.93 -3.62
C LYS A 83 -10.29 -8.34 -3.71
N SER A 84 -9.09 -8.55 -3.22
CA SER A 84 -8.43 -9.85 -3.25
C SER A 84 -8.75 -10.67 -2.02
N GLU A 85 -8.56 -11.98 -2.12
CA GLU A 85 -8.79 -12.92 -1.00
C GLU A 85 -7.69 -12.86 0.06
N TYR A 86 -6.55 -12.25 -0.24
CA TYR A 86 -5.42 -12.11 0.65
C TYR A 86 -4.96 -10.66 0.66
N VAL A 87 -4.63 -10.14 1.85
CA VAL A 87 -4.15 -8.77 1.99
C VAL A 87 -2.85 -8.73 2.80
N ILE A 88 -1.91 -7.92 2.35
CA ILE A 88 -0.66 -7.63 3.06
C ILE A 88 -0.72 -6.17 3.48
N ILE A 89 -0.42 -5.89 4.75
CA ILE A 89 -0.38 -4.53 5.27
C ILE A 89 1.06 -4.22 5.70
N ILE A 90 1.62 -3.14 5.16
CA ILE A 90 2.97 -2.69 5.52
C ILE A 90 2.95 -1.23 5.94
N ASP A 91 3.94 -0.84 6.71
CA ASP A 91 4.15 0.56 7.08
C ASP A 91 4.80 1.33 5.92
N GLY A 92 4.47 2.61 5.81
CA GLY A 92 4.91 3.46 4.70
C GLY A 92 6.38 3.88 4.72
N ASP A 93 7.20 3.26 5.58
CA ASP A 93 8.64 3.47 5.64
C ASP A 93 9.44 2.18 5.41
N ILE A 94 8.75 1.09 5.00
CA ILE A 94 9.38 -0.21 4.76
C ILE A 94 9.60 -0.41 3.27
N VAL A 95 10.84 -0.35 2.82
CA VAL A 95 11.22 -0.66 1.43
C VAL A 95 11.26 -2.18 1.28
N LEU A 96 10.56 -2.68 0.25
CA LEU A 96 10.39 -4.12 0.06
C LEU A 96 11.54 -4.72 -0.74
N GLU A 97 11.96 -5.92 -0.34
CA GLU A 97 12.82 -6.76 -1.18
C GLU A 97 11.99 -7.24 -2.38
N LYS A 98 12.64 -7.45 -3.53
CA LYS A 98 11.94 -7.67 -4.81
C LYS A 98 11.06 -8.92 -4.85
N HIS A 99 11.28 -9.91 -3.98
CA HIS A 99 10.50 -11.15 -3.93
C HIS A 99 9.45 -11.15 -2.81
N PHE A 100 9.24 -10.01 -2.14
CA PHE A 100 8.39 -9.93 -0.95
C PHE A 100 6.97 -10.43 -1.22
N VAL A 101 6.33 -9.94 -2.28
CA VAL A 101 4.96 -10.35 -2.63
C VAL A 101 4.93 -11.80 -3.06
N GLU A 102 5.88 -12.23 -3.87
CA GLU A 102 5.98 -13.61 -4.33
C GLU A 102 6.12 -14.58 -3.17
N ASP A 103 6.99 -14.27 -2.20
CA ASP A 103 7.21 -15.11 -1.02
C ASP A 103 5.94 -15.23 -0.18
N HIS A 104 5.22 -14.12 0.01
CA HIS A 104 3.94 -14.15 0.72
C HIS A 104 2.92 -15.06 0.04
N LEU A 105 2.82 -14.99 -1.28
CA LEU A 105 1.89 -15.83 -2.03
C LEU A 105 2.26 -17.30 -1.93
N HIS A 106 3.55 -17.64 -1.93
CA HIS A 106 4.01 -19.01 -1.72
C HIS A 106 3.60 -19.52 -0.36
N HIS A 107 3.79 -18.75 0.70
CA HIS A 107 3.40 -19.13 2.04
C HIS A 107 1.89 -19.30 2.18
N ALA A 108 1.12 -18.41 1.57
CA ALA A 108 -0.34 -18.49 1.60
C ALA A 108 -0.85 -19.76 0.90
N LYS A 109 -0.28 -20.12 -0.25
CA LYS A 109 -0.64 -21.35 -0.97
C LYS A 109 -0.34 -22.60 -0.16
N ALA A 110 0.74 -22.57 0.63
CA ALA A 110 1.14 -23.69 1.47
C ALA A 110 0.38 -23.74 2.80
N GLY A 111 -0.54 -22.79 3.04
CA GLY A 111 -1.30 -22.70 4.28
C GLY A 111 -0.53 -22.09 5.43
N HIS A 112 0.54 -21.34 5.17
CA HIS A 112 1.34 -20.65 6.18
C HIS A 112 0.97 -19.16 6.20
N PHE A 113 0.43 -18.71 7.29
CA PHE A 113 0.04 -17.31 7.46
C PHE A 113 0.78 -16.66 8.61
#